data_93e486fa7b052eec0e0cbea44b9b77f7
#
_entry.id   93e486fa7b052eec0e0cbea44b9b77f7
#
_cell.length_a   1.000
_cell.length_b   1.000
_cell.length_c   1.000
_cell.angle_alpha   90.00
_cell.angle_beta   90.00
_cell.angle_gamma   90.00
#
_symmetry.space_group_name_H-M   'P 1'
#
loop_
_entity.id
_entity.type
_entity.pdbx_description
1 polymer ?
#
loop_
_entity_poly.entity_id
_entity_poly.type
_entity_poly.pdbx_seq_one_letter_code
_entity_poly.pdbx_strand_id
1 'polypeptide(L)'
;EFGDAKQWPAQHYASVSSQLIGKGWQVWIMGSGKDNDVASHILRELVESEREHCYDLTGKTSLAQAIDLMSVAKAVVSNDSGLMHVAAALGRPVVAMYGSSSADFTPPLTDQVQLLSIDIDCRPCFERVCPLGHKRCLVDLSPELALSALARLVNIEQSTQEGSSAADESSAGEHGTFCES
;
A
#
# COMPACT_ATOMS: atom_id res chain seq x y z
N GLU A 1 -8.53 13.32 7.22
CA GLU A 1 -8.92 12.78 5.92
C GLU A 1 -8.94 13.89 4.89
N PHE A 2 -8.13 13.77 3.88
CA PHE A 2 -7.99 14.86 2.92
C PHE A 2 -9.08 14.72 1.87
N GLY A 3 -9.44 13.94 1.17
CA GLY A 3 -10.40 13.82 0.08
C GLY A 3 -9.90 12.89 -1.02
N ASP A 4 -10.71 12.66 -2.04
CA ASP A 4 -10.45 11.69 -3.09
C ASP A 4 -9.30 12.07 -4.04
N ALA A 5 -8.84 13.33 -4.01
CA ALA A 5 -7.71 13.81 -4.80
C ALA A 5 -6.35 13.23 -4.38
N LYS A 6 -6.25 12.61 -3.21
CA LYS A 6 -5.06 11.86 -2.77
C LYS A 6 -5.21 10.34 -2.92
N GLN A 7 -6.39 9.85 -3.27
CA GLN A 7 -6.69 8.44 -3.32
C GLN A 7 -6.25 7.81 -4.64
N TRP A 8 -5.29 6.90 -4.57
CA TRP A 8 -4.88 6.09 -5.71
C TRP A 8 -6.01 5.13 -6.11
N PRO A 9 -6.23 4.86 -7.41
CA PRO A 9 -7.33 4.02 -7.85
C PRO A 9 -7.34 2.63 -7.20
N ALA A 10 -8.53 2.16 -6.77
CA ALA A 10 -8.69 0.84 -6.17
C ALA A 10 -8.19 -0.30 -7.10
N GLN A 11 -8.40 -0.17 -8.40
CA GLN A 11 -7.90 -1.12 -9.41
C GLN A 11 -6.37 -1.22 -9.42
N HIS A 12 -5.67 -0.11 -9.15
CA HIS A 12 -4.23 -0.09 -9.08
C HIS A 12 -3.72 -0.81 -7.83
N TYR A 13 -4.37 -0.58 -6.68
CA TYR A 13 -4.10 -1.36 -5.46
C TYR A 13 -4.37 -2.84 -5.66
N ALA A 14 -5.48 -3.20 -6.31
CA ALA A 14 -5.81 -4.59 -6.62
C ALA A 14 -4.75 -5.25 -7.51
N SER A 15 -4.27 -4.54 -8.53
CA SER A 15 -3.21 -5.04 -9.41
C SER A 15 -1.91 -5.30 -8.64
N VAL A 16 -1.49 -4.37 -7.76
CA VAL A 16 -0.33 -4.58 -6.89
C VAL A 16 -0.55 -5.76 -5.96
N SER A 17 -1.73 -5.85 -5.34
CA SER A 17 -2.08 -6.94 -4.42
C SER A 17 -2.03 -8.31 -5.11
N SER A 18 -2.65 -8.44 -6.28
CA SER A 18 -2.64 -9.68 -7.08
C SER A 18 -1.21 -10.14 -7.40
N GLN A 19 -0.34 -9.22 -7.85
CA GLN A 19 1.03 -9.55 -8.18
C GLN A 19 1.87 -9.95 -6.96
N LEU A 20 1.64 -9.34 -5.81
CA LEU A 20 2.32 -9.70 -4.56
C LEU A 20 1.82 -11.06 -4.01
N ILE A 21 0.51 -11.28 -4.04
CA ILE A 21 -0.10 -12.55 -3.63
C ILE A 21 0.40 -13.69 -4.52
N GLY A 22 0.48 -13.48 -5.84
CA GLY A 22 1.08 -14.44 -6.78
C GLY A 22 2.55 -14.78 -6.48
N LYS A 23 3.22 -13.97 -5.66
CA LYS A 23 4.59 -14.20 -5.16
C LYS A 23 4.63 -14.76 -3.72
N GLY A 24 3.49 -15.16 -3.18
CA GLY A 24 3.36 -15.75 -1.85
C GLY A 24 3.26 -14.75 -0.69
N TRP A 25 2.94 -13.47 -0.98
CA TRP A 25 2.74 -12.47 0.06
C TRP A 25 1.31 -12.48 0.56
N GLN A 26 1.12 -12.08 1.81
CA GLN A 26 -0.18 -11.65 2.33
C GLN A 26 -0.32 -10.14 2.18
N VAL A 27 -1.52 -9.67 1.88
CA VAL A 27 -1.83 -8.25 1.77
C VAL A 27 -2.84 -7.85 2.83
N TRP A 28 -2.58 -6.77 3.54
CA TRP A 28 -3.48 -6.19 4.53
C TRP A 28 -3.92 -4.81 4.06
N ILE A 29 -5.22 -4.65 3.82
CA ILE A 29 -5.80 -3.34 3.47
C ILE A 29 -6.16 -2.65 4.79
N MET A 30 -5.55 -1.50 5.04
CA MET A 30 -5.75 -0.73 6.25
C MET A 30 -6.37 0.64 5.93
N GLY A 31 -7.18 1.10 6.84
CA GLY A 31 -7.86 2.38 6.72
C GLY A 31 -8.92 2.57 7.79
N SER A 32 -9.60 3.68 7.74
CA SER A 32 -10.77 3.95 8.57
C SER A 32 -12.02 3.26 8.03
N GLY A 33 -13.12 3.25 8.77
CA GLY A 33 -14.40 2.74 8.26
C GLY A 33 -14.94 3.48 7.02
N LYS A 34 -14.41 4.65 6.70
CA LYS A 34 -14.77 5.38 5.47
C LYS A 34 -14.11 4.80 4.22
N ASP A 35 -13.06 4.00 4.40
CA ASP A 35 -12.31 3.39 3.32
C ASP A 35 -12.87 2.00 2.94
N ASN A 36 -13.93 1.53 3.63
CA ASN A 36 -14.57 0.24 3.39
C ASN A 36 -15.02 0.05 1.93
N ASP A 37 -15.53 1.10 1.29
CA ASP A 37 -15.97 1.01 -0.11
C ASP A 37 -14.79 0.77 -1.06
N VAL A 38 -13.66 1.42 -0.78
CA VAL A 38 -12.43 1.25 -1.57
C VAL A 38 -11.84 -0.14 -1.35
N ALA A 39 -11.76 -0.60 -0.08
CA ALA A 39 -11.31 -1.94 0.25
C ALA A 39 -12.19 -3.02 -0.41
N SER A 40 -13.51 -2.84 -0.36
CA SER A 40 -14.46 -3.72 -1.05
C SER A 40 -14.26 -3.74 -2.56
N HIS A 41 -13.86 -2.61 -3.15
CA HIS A 41 -13.57 -2.53 -4.58
C HIS A 41 -12.27 -3.27 -4.90
N ILE A 42 -11.22 -3.09 -4.11
CA ILE A 42 -9.95 -3.84 -4.25
C ILE A 42 -10.23 -5.35 -4.22
N LEU A 43 -10.97 -5.83 -3.22
CA LEU A 43 -11.28 -7.25 -3.07
C LEU A 43 -12.11 -7.82 -4.24
N ARG A 44 -13.01 -7.03 -4.83
CA ARG A 44 -13.81 -7.47 -5.98
C ARG A 44 -12.98 -7.68 -7.25
N GLU A 45 -11.91 -6.93 -7.42
CA GLU A 45 -10.99 -7.06 -8.56
C GLU A 45 -10.09 -8.31 -8.45
N LEU A 46 -9.88 -8.85 -7.23
CA LEU A 46 -9.09 -10.05 -7.00
C LEU A 46 -9.89 -11.31 -7.31
N VAL A 47 -9.24 -12.35 -7.86
CA VAL A 47 -9.83 -13.67 -8.00
C VAL A 47 -9.99 -14.36 -6.64
N GLU A 48 -10.85 -15.37 -6.55
CA GLU A 48 -11.22 -15.99 -5.27
C GLU A 48 -10.00 -16.54 -4.51
N SER A 49 -9.09 -17.20 -5.19
CA SER A 49 -7.85 -17.72 -4.58
C SER A 49 -6.92 -16.63 -4.05
N GLU A 50 -6.95 -15.43 -4.62
CA GLU A 50 -6.15 -14.31 -4.14
C GLU A 50 -6.80 -13.65 -2.91
N ARG A 51 -8.14 -13.64 -2.82
CA ARG A 51 -8.86 -13.05 -1.68
C ARG A 51 -8.55 -13.75 -0.36
N GLU A 52 -8.20 -15.02 -0.37
CA GLU A 52 -7.79 -15.77 0.82
C GLU A 52 -6.48 -15.21 1.42
N HIS A 53 -5.70 -14.48 0.64
CA HIS A 53 -4.44 -13.87 1.04
C HIS A 53 -4.50 -12.32 1.14
N CYS A 54 -5.71 -11.74 1.00
CA CYS A 54 -5.95 -10.31 1.10
C CYS A 54 -6.94 -9.99 2.21
N TYR A 55 -6.48 -9.38 3.28
CA TYR A 55 -7.25 -9.13 4.50
C TYR A 55 -7.72 -7.69 4.56
N ASP A 56 -9.03 -7.47 4.49
CA ASP A 56 -9.62 -6.16 4.75
C ASP A 56 -9.70 -5.89 6.25
N LEU A 57 -8.89 -4.95 6.72
CA LEU A 57 -8.83 -4.47 8.10
C LEU A 57 -9.37 -3.04 8.25
N THR A 58 -9.97 -2.47 7.20
CA THR A 58 -10.53 -1.11 7.23
C THR A 58 -11.64 -0.99 8.28
N GLY A 59 -11.50 -0.02 9.18
CA GLY A 59 -12.43 0.20 10.28
C GLY A 59 -12.48 -0.91 11.34
N LYS A 60 -11.64 -1.93 11.23
CA LYS A 60 -11.62 -3.10 12.14
C LYS A 60 -10.51 -3.03 13.19
N THR A 61 -9.62 -2.05 13.07
CA THR A 61 -8.50 -1.86 13.99
C THR A 61 -8.55 -0.47 14.62
N SER A 62 -8.17 -0.40 15.91
CA SER A 62 -7.79 0.86 16.52
C SER A 62 -6.45 1.35 15.97
N LEU A 63 -6.11 2.61 16.18
CA LEU A 63 -4.80 3.14 15.76
C LEU A 63 -3.64 2.35 16.39
N ALA A 64 -3.74 1.96 17.65
CA ALA A 64 -2.71 1.16 18.32
C ALA A 64 -2.54 -0.21 17.65
N GLN A 65 -3.63 -0.91 17.34
CA GLN A 65 -3.57 -2.19 16.63
C GLN A 65 -3.03 -2.03 15.20
N ALA A 66 -3.37 -0.94 14.51
CA ALA A 66 -2.80 -0.64 13.21
C ALA A 66 -1.29 -0.42 13.28
N ILE A 67 -0.79 0.29 14.31
CA ILE A 67 0.64 0.47 14.57
C ILE A 67 1.32 -0.88 14.82
N ASP A 68 0.73 -1.74 15.66
CA ASP A 68 1.28 -3.06 15.97
C ASP A 68 1.39 -3.93 14.70
N LEU A 69 0.34 -3.98 13.88
CA LEU A 69 0.35 -4.71 12.62
C LEU A 69 1.39 -4.13 11.63
N MET A 70 1.44 -2.81 11.49
CA MET A 70 2.44 -2.17 10.64
C MET A 70 3.87 -2.45 11.11
N SER A 71 4.10 -2.60 12.41
CA SER A 71 5.44 -2.87 12.95
C SER A 71 6.02 -4.19 12.46
N VAL A 72 5.20 -5.15 12.10
CA VAL A 72 5.61 -6.46 11.56
C VAL A 72 5.44 -6.57 10.03
N ALA A 73 4.85 -5.56 9.39
CA ALA A 73 4.73 -5.53 7.94
C ALA A 73 6.11 -5.46 7.27
N LYS A 74 6.29 -6.20 6.18
CA LYS A 74 7.53 -6.20 5.41
C LYS A 74 7.72 -4.91 4.62
N ALA A 75 6.64 -4.31 4.14
CA ALA A 75 6.62 -3.01 3.46
C ALA A 75 5.21 -2.40 3.48
N VAL A 76 5.12 -1.13 3.17
CA VAL A 76 3.87 -0.38 3.08
C VAL A 76 3.78 0.33 1.74
N VAL A 77 2.63 0.20 1.07
CA VAL A 77 2.27 0.94 -0.15
C VAL A 77 1.11 1.86 0.21
N SER A 78 1.28 3.15 0.09
CA SER A 78 0.34 4.13 0.64
C SER A 78 0.23 5.41 -0.19
N ASN A 79 -0.91 6.05 -0.12
CA ASN A 79 -1.04 7.47 -0.49
C ASN A 79 -0.30 8.36 0.54
N ASP A 80 -0.17 9.65 0.24
CA ASP A 80 0.19 10.68 1.24
C ASP A 80 -0.89 10.77 2.33
N SER A 81 -0.66 10.08 3.44
CA SER A 81 -1.64 9.86 4.51
C SER A 81 -0.99 9.76 5.89
N GLY A 82 -1.81 9.76 6.95
CA GLY A 82 -1.35 9.62 8.34
C GLY A 82 -0.64 8.28 8.59
N LEU A 83 -1.17 7.16 8.07
CA LEU A 83 -0.57 5.84 8.27
C LEU A 83 0.76 5.69 7.52
N MET A 84 0.94 6.36 6.39
CA MET A 84 2.25 6.45 5.70
C MET A 84 3.33 7.00 6.65
N HIS A 85 3.02 8.08 7.37
CA HIS A 85 3.96 8.65 8.34
C HIS A 85 4.21 7.74 9.54
N VAL A 86 3.19 6.98 9.97
CA VAL A 86 3.35 5.97 11.01
C VAL A 86 4.29 4.86 10.52
N ALA A 87 4.10 4.35 9.31
CA ALA A 87 4.99 3.33 8.71
C ALA A 87 6.44 3.82 8.64
N ALA A 88 6.64 5.07 8.22
CA ALA A 88 7.96 5.70 8.19
C ALA A 88 8.60 5.79 9.58
N ALA A 89 7.83 6.21 10.60
CA ALA A 89 8.29 6.29 11.98
C ALA A 89 8.64 4.92 12.58
N LEU A 90 7.99 3.85 12.12
CA LEU A 90 8.28 2.46 12.47
C LEU A 90 9.49 1.89 11.71
N GLY A 91 10.12 2.67 10.83
CA GLY A 91 11.24 2.23 9.99
C GLY A 91 10.84 1.17 8.95
N ARG A 92 9.56 1.11 8.57
CA ARG A 92 9.14 0.20 7.51
C ARG A 92 9.49 0.77 6.14
N PRO A 93 9.86 -0.09 5.18
CA PRO A 93 9.97 0.31 3.79
C PRO A 93 8.64 0.86 3.27
N VAL A 94 8.63 2.07 2.70
CA VAL A 94 7.42 2.76 2.24
C VAL A 94 7.50 3.10 0.76
N VAL A 95 6.48 2.74 0.00
CA VAL A 95 6.19 3.32 -1.32
C VAL A 95 5.05 4.31 -1.15
N ALA A 96 5.33 5.59 -1.33
CA ALA A 96 4.37 6.67 -1.10
C ALA A 96 3.97 7.35 -2.42
N MET A 97 2.66 7.34 -2.73
CA MET A 97 2.10 7.99 -3.91
C MET A 97 1.64 9.40 -3.58
N TYR A 98 2.12 10.37 -4.37
CA TYR A 98 1.76 11.79 -4.26
C TYR A 98 1.01 12.25 -5.51
N GLY A 99 -0.27 12.51 -5.34
CA GLY A 99 -1.16 13.06 -6.38
C GLY A 99 -1.28 14.57 -6.30
N SER A 100 -2.33 15.05 -5.64
CA SER A 100 -2.63 16.49 -5.46
C SER A 100 -1.66 17.21 -4.50
N SER A 101 -0.89 16.48 -3.70
CA SER A 101 0.11 16.99 -2.76
C SER A 101 1.55 16.81 -3.26
N SER A 102 2.52 17.24 -2.44
CA SER A 102 3.95 17.11 -2.73
C SER A 102 4.71 16.63 -1.49
N ALA A 103 5.68 15.74 -1.69
CA ALA A 103 6.60 15.30 -0.66
C ALA A 103 7.50 16.43 -0.13
N ASP A 104 7.64 17.55 -0.85
CA ASP A 104 8.38 18.72 -0.36
C ASP A 104 7.74 19.34 0.88
N PHE A 105 6.43 19.15 1.07
CA PHE A 105 5.68 19.68 2.21
C PHE A 105 5.47 18.66 3.32
N THR A 106 5.25 17.40 2.97
CA THR A 106 4.93 16.33 3.91
C THR A 106 5.71 15.06 3.58
N PRO A 107 7.06 15.08 3.65
CA PRO A 107 7.85 13.88 3.37
C PRO A 107 7.70 12.85 4.50
N PRO A 108 7.66 11.55 4.21
CA PRO A 108 7.87 10.54 5.22
C PRO A 108 9.31 10.61 5.74
N LEU A 109 9.47 10.62 7.06
CA LEU A 109 10.78 10.80 7.71
C LEU A 109 11.49 9.45 7.85
N THR A 110 11.98 8.93 6.74
CA THR A 110 12.74 7.67 6.66
C THR A 110 13.59 7.63 5.40
N ASP A 111 14.72 6.95 5.47
CA ASP A 111 15.57 6.66 4.29
C ASP A 111 15.03 5.42 3.50
N GLN A 112 14.16 4.63 4.11
CA GLN A 112 13.54 3.45 3.53
C GLN A 112 12.27 3.83 2.75
N VAL A 113 12.39 4.71 1.75
CA VAL A 113 11.24 5.23 1.00
C VAL A 113 11.48 5.36 -0.48
N GLN A 114 10.44 5.09 -1.26
CA GLN A 114 10.32 5.48 -2.66
C GLN A 114 9.12 6.41 -2.81
N LEU A 115 9.39 7.64 -3.24
CA LEU A 115 8.36 8.66 -3.49
C LEU A 115 7.95 8.58 -4.96
N LEU A 116 6.67 8.35 -5.20
CA LEU A 116 6.12 8.25 -6.54
C LEU A 116 5.19 9.41 -6.85
N SER A 117 5.44 10.04 -7.96
CA SER A 117 4.57 11.06 -8.53
C SER A 117 4.85 11.16 -10.02
N ILE A 118 3.91 11.67 -10.78
CA ILE A 118 4.11 11.96 -12.20
C ILE A 118 4.25 13.47 -12.42
N ASP A 119 4.98 13.85 -13.44
CA ASP A 119 5.14 15.26 -13.83
C ASP A 119 3.99 15.66 -14.76
N ILE A 120 3.06 16.48 -14.23
CA ILE A 120 1.96 17.09 -14.98
C ILE A 120 1.70 18.51 -14.45
N ASP A 121 1.30 19.41 -15.32
CA ASP A 121 1.19 20.85 -15.06
C ASP A 121 0.24 21.21 -13.91
N CYS A 122 -0.77 20.36 -13.62
CA CYS A 122 -1.79 20.65 -12.61
C CYS A 122 -1.42 20.21 -11.19
N ARG A 123 -0.20 19.67 -10.95
CA ARG A 123 0.24 19.29 -9.60
C ARG A 123 1.49 20.06 -9.15
N PRO A 124 1.67 20.24 -7.83
CA PRO A 124 0.70 19.95 -6.76
C PRO A 124 -0.41 21.03 -6.70
N CYS A 125 -1.67 20.62 -6.65
CA CYS A 125 -2.78 21.57 -6.53
C CYS A 125 -3.29 21.73 -5.09
N PHE A 126 -2.97 20.79 -4.20
CA PHE A 126 -3.40 20.75 -2.79
C PHE A 126 -4.92 20.73 -2.60
N GLU A 127 -5.68 20.42 -3.64
CA GLU A 127 -7.14 20.36 -3.59
C GLU A 127 -7.61 19.01 -3.01
N ARG A 128 -8.76 19.05 -2.32
CA ARG A 128 -9.38 17.83 -1.76
C ARG A 128 -10.12 17.02 -2.81
N VAL A 129 -10.63 17.68 -3.82
CA VAL A 129 -11.32 17.10 -4.97
C VAL A 129 -10.62 17.63 -6.21
N CYS A 130 -10.36 16.79 -7.18
CA CYS A 130 -9.68 17.20 -8.40
C CYS A 130 -10.52 18.26 -9.15
N PRO A 131 -10.03 19.51 -9.28
CA PRO A 131 -10.80 20.58 -9.92
C PRO A 131 -11.01 20.33 -11.42
N LEU A 132 -10.16 19.50 -12.04
CA LEU A 132 -10.23 19.11 -13.44
C LEU A 132 -10.98 17.77 -13.64
N GLY A 133 -11.38 17.10 -12.55
CA GLY A 133 -12.14 15.85 -12.57
C GLY A 133 -11.39 14.60 -13.03
N HIS A 134 -10.21 14.72 -13.63
CA HIS A 134 -9.52 13.59 -14.27
C HIS A 134 -8.59 12.80 -13.35
N LYS A 135 -8.15 13.35 -12.23
CA LYS A 135 -7.21 12.75 -11.26
C LYS A 135 -5.96 12.08 -11.88
N ARG A 136 -5.52 12.55 -13.04
CA ARG A 136 -4.41 11.94 -13.81
C ARG A 136 -3.13 11.81 -13.01
N CYS A 137 -2.87 12.73 -12.07
CA CYS A 137 -1.73 12.65 -11.14
C CYS A 137 -1.63 11.32 -10.37
N LEU A 138 -2.74 10.60 -10.21
CA LEU A 138 -2.81 9.28 -9.59
C LEU A 138 -3.25 8.18 -10.56
N VAL A 139 -4.15 8.50 -11.49
CA VAL A 139 -4.63 7.53 -12.48
C VAL A 139 -3.51 7.09 -13.42
N ASP A 140 -2.66 8.03 -13.87
CA ASP A 140 -1.54 7.73 -14.79
C ASP A 140 -0.30 7.17 -14.03
N LEU A 141 -0.31 7.15 -12.69
CA LEU A 141 0.71 6.51 -11.87
C LEU A 141 0.42 5.01 -11.80
N SER A 142 1.08 4.25 -12.64
CA SER A 142 0.73 2.84 -12.85
C SER A 142 1.14 1.90 -11.70
N PRO A 143 0.47 0.75 -11.55
CA PRO A 143 0.85 -0.29 -10.59
C PRO A 143 2.29 -0.80 -10.76
N GLU A 144 2.79 -0.86 -12.00
CA GLU A 144 4.14 -1.32 -12.32
C GLU A 144 5.21 -0.39 -11.73
N LEU A 145 4.94 0.92 -11.68
CA LEU A 145 5.83 1.88 -11.02
C LEU A 145 5.88 1.60 -9.51
N ALA A 146 4.74 1.34 -8.89
CA ALA A 146 4.68 1.02 -7.46
C ALA A 146 5.41 -0.30 -7.15
N LEU A 147 5.22 -1.34 -7.95
CA LEU A 147 5.93 -2.63 -7.81
C LEU A 147 7.43 -2.49 -8.03
N SER A 148 7.84 -1.72 -9.04
CA SER A 148 9.26 -1.46 -9.31
C SER A 148 9.92 -0.68 -8.17
N ALA A 149 9.20 0.28 -7.58
CA ALA A 149 9.64 1.03 -6.42
C ALA A 149 9.75 0.12 -5.18
N LEU A 150 8.75 -0.75 -4.96
CA LEU A 150 8.76 -1.71 -3.87
C LEU A 150 9.94 -2.70 -3.99
N ALA A 151 10.23 -3.17 -5.20
CA ALA A 151 11.36 -4.09 -5.47
C ALA A 151 12.74 -3.48 -5.17
N ARG A 152 12.85 -2.15 -5.17
CA ARG A 152 14.08 -1.46 -4.75
C ARG A 152 14.27 -1.41 -3.24
N LEU A 153 13.17 -1.51 -2.48
CA LEU A 153 13.19 -1.44 -1.02
C LEU A 153 13.28 -2.82 -0.38
N VAL A 154 12.62 -3.80 -0.97
CA VAL A 154 12.53 -5.16 -0.44
C VAL A 154 12.67 -6.19 -1.56
N ASN A 155 13.21 -7.37 -1.21
CA ASN A 155 13.20 -8.48 -2.15
C ASN A 155 11.77 -9.01 -2.27
N ILE A 156 11.14 -8.83 -3.44
CA ILE A 156 9.80 -9.31 -3.78
C ILE A 156 9.83 -10.60 -4.62
N GLU A 157 11.02 -11.14 -4.93
CA GLU A 157 11.11 -12.43 -5.59
C GLU A 157 10.60 -13.54 -4.68
N GLN A 158 10.04 -14.58 -5.29
CA GLN A 158 9.33 -15.65 -4.59
C GLN A 158 10.11 -16.13 -3.36
N SER A 159 9.44 -16.23 -2.23
CA SER A 159 9.76 -17.24 -1.24
C SER A 159 9.48 -18.59 -1.91
N THR A 160 10.46 -19.13 -2.60
CA THR A 160 10.46 -20.52 -3.00
C THR A 160 10.21 -21.32 -1.72
N GLN A 161 9.13 -22.06 -1.70
CA GLN A 161 8.89 -23.09 -0.73
C GLN A 161 10.12 -24.00 -0.74
N GLU A 162 11.02 -23.85 0.20
CA GLU A 162 11.90 -24.92 0.62
C GLU A 162 11.01 -25.91 1.38
N GLY A 163 10.30 -26.68 0.60
CA GLY A 163 9.50 -27.78 1.04
C GLY A 163 10.21 -29.07 0.68
N SER A 164 10.85 -29.66 1.62
CA SER A 164 10.87 -31.09 1.91
C SER A 164 12.17 -31.49 2.61
N SER A 165 12.10 -31.65 3.84
CA SER A 165 12.55 -32.68 4.76
C SER A 165 13.25 -32.11 5.97
N ALA A 166 12.57 -32.16 7.03
CA ALA A 166 12.95 -32.46 8.41
C ALA A 166 12.03 -31.68 9.33
N ALA A 167 11.28 -32.44 10.10
CA ALA A 167 10.53 -31.95 11.23
C ALA A 167 11.49 -31.24 12.19
N ASP A 168 11.23 -29.96 12.48
CA ASP A 168 11.38 -29.39 13.81
C ASP A 168 10.48 -28.16 13.93
N GLU A 169 9.82 -28.06 15.04
CA GLU A 169 8.83 -27.05 15.38
C GLU A 169 9.50 -25.68 15.63
N SER A 170 8.76 -24.64 15.25
CA SER A 170 8.86 -23.25 15.66
C SER A 170 9.41 -22.28 14.62
N SER A 171 8.52 -21.63 13.95
CA SER A 171 8.39 -20.16 13.75
C SER A 171 7.54 -19.85 12.54
N ALA A 172 6.29 -19.49 12.78
CA ALA A 172 5.42 -18.88 11.78
C ALA A 172 5.94 -17.48 11.47
N GLY A 173 6.69 -17.34 10.38
CA GLY A 173 7.09 -16.05 9.82
C GLY A 173 6.04 -15.55 8.84
N GLU A 174 5.04 -14.83 9.35
CA GLU A 174 4.03 -14.17 8.52
C GLU A 174 4.63 -12.92 7.86
N HIS A 175 4.74 -12.92 6.54
CA HIS A 175 5.17 -11.77 5.77
C HIS A 175 3.96 -11.00 5.25
N GLY A 176 3.55 -9.94 5.96
CA GLY A 176 2.47 -9.06 5.54
C GLY A 176 2.97 -7.86 4.72
N THR A 177 2.28 -7.55 3.62
CA THR A 177 2.42 -6.29 2.88
C THR A 177 1.20 -5.44 3.12
N PHE A 178 1.42 -4.16 3.31
CA PHE A 178 0.43 -3.18 3.69
C PHE A 178 0.01 -2.33 2.49
N CYS A 179 -1.29 -2.25 2.20
CA CYS A 179 -1.87 -1.29 1.26
C CYS A 179 -2.87 -0.39 1.97
N GLU A 180 -2.69 0.92 1.87
CA GLU A 180 -3.61 1.91 2.41
C GLU A 180 -4.44 2.54 1.29
N SER A 181 -5.74 2.52 1.46
CA SER A 181 -6.73 3.10 0.54
C SER A 181 -7.13 4.53 0.90
#